data_44f57d7781d1944c8494c1f1e83a3392
#
_entry.id   44f57d7781d1944c8494c1f1e83a3392
#
_cell.length_a   1.000
_cell.length_b   1.000
_cell.length_c   1.000
_cell.angle_alpha   90.00
_cell.angle_beta   90.00
_cell.angle_gamma   90.00
#
_symmetry.space_group_name_H-M   'P 1'
#
loop_
_entity.id
_entity.type
_entity.pdbx_description
1 polymer ?
#
loop_
_entity_poly.entity_id
_entity_poly.type
_entity_poly.pdbx_seq_one_letter_code
_entity_poly.pdbx_strand_id
1 'polypeptide(L)'
;MAKKITGLIRLQIPAGAANPAPPIGPALGAAGCNIMEFCKQFNAATQAQSGTVIPVVITVYQDRSFTFICKSPPAAVLIKKAAGLASGAKKPGSEKAGKITREQIREIVQIKREDVNARSEEAAMRIIEGTARSMGIEVVDA
;
A
#
# COMPACT_ATOMS: atom_id res chain seq x y z
N MET A 1 -25.65 -17.04 -6.91
CA MET A 1 -25.56 -17.18 -5.44
C MET A 1 -24.23 -16.63 -4.96
N ALA A 2 -24.26 -15.95 -3.83
CA ALA A 2 -23.03 -15.45 -3.21
C ALA A 2 -22.18 -16.62 -2.71
N LYS A 3 -20.90 -16.66 -3.09
CA LYS A 3 -19.96 -17.67 -2.60
C LYS A 3 -19.59 -17.37 -1.15
N LYS A 4 -19.45 -18.44 -0.36
CA LYS A 4 -19.05 -18.28 1.04
C LYS A 4 -17.56 -17.90 1.12
N ILE A 5 -17.27 -16.82 1.82
CA ILE A 5 -15.91 -16.35 2.06
C ILE A 5 -15.28 -17.20 3.15
N THR A 6 -14.11 -17.80 2.88
CA THR A 6 -13.34 -18.56 3.87
C THR A 6 -12.26 -17.75 4.53
N GLY A 7 -11.77 -16.68 3.86
CA GLY A 7 -10.76 -15.84 4.46
C GLY A 7 -10.44 -14.62 3.62
N LEU A 8 -9.74 -13.69 4.25
CA LEU A 8 -9.20 -12.49 3.63
C LEU A 8 -7.69 -12.48 3.81
N ILE A 9 -6.96 -12.19 2.74
CA ILE A 9 -5.50 -12.07 2.76
C ILE A 9 -5.15 -10.64 2.36
N ARG A 10 -4.32 -9.99 3.15
CA ARG A 10 -3.85 -8.63 2.87
C ARG A 10 -2.35 -8.66 2.68
N LEU A 11 -1.89 -8.20 1.52
CA LEU A 11 -0.48 -8.20 1.14
C LEU A 11 -0.10 -6.85 0.56
N GLN A 12 1.18 -6.53 0.64
CA GLN A 12 1.79 -5.40 -0.06
C GLN A 12 2.79 -5.97 -1.06
N ILE A 13 2.54 -5.76 -2.34
CA ILE A 13 3.29 -6.38 -3.43
C ILE A 13 3.78 -5.27 -4.38
N PRO A 14 5.05 -5.29 -4.80
CA PRO A 14 5.51 -4.38 -5.85
C PRO A 14 4.71 -4.59 -7.14
N ALA A 15 4.23 -3.50 -7.72
CA ALA A 15 3.41 -3.55 -8.93
C ALA A 15 4.17 -4.21 -10.08
N GLY A 16 3.52 -5.12 -10.77
CA GLY A 16 4.10 -5.86 -11.90
C GLY A 16 5.17 -6.87 -11.55
N ALA A 17 5.46 -7.09 -10.25
CA ALA A 17 6.54 -7.95 -9.78
C ALA A 17 6.06 -9.07 -8.84
N ALA A 18 4.78 -9.43 -8.89
CA ALA A 18 4.27 -10.55 -8.10
C ALA A 18 4.88 -11.87 -8.58
N ASN A 19 5.36 -12.67 -7.64
CA ASN A 19 5.96 -13.99 -7.91
C ASN A 19 5.61 -14.97 -6.79
N PRO A 20 5.80 -16.28 -6.98
CA PRO A 20 5.49 -17.28 -5.96
C PRO A 20 6.38 -17.26 -4.71
N ALA A 21 7.41 -16.42 -4.68
CA ALA A 21 8.30 -16.31 -3.53
C ALA A 21 7.57 -15.66 -2.33
N PRO A 22 8.05 -15.84 -1.08
CA PRO A 22 7.47 -15.15 0.06
C PRO A 22 7.40 -13.63 -0.16
N PRO A 23 6.35 -12.94 0.33
CA PRO A 23 5.27 -13.45 1.18
C PRO A 23 4.04 -14.02 0.45
N ILE A 24 4.01 -13.99 -0.88
CA ILE A 24 2.82 -14.37 -1.68
C ILE A 24 2.57 -15.88 -1.64
N GLY A 25 3.61 -16.66 -1.90
CA GLY A 25 3.50 -18.12 -1.96
C GLY A 25 2.89 -18.74 -0.71
N PRO A 26 3.48 -18.53 0.48
CA PRO A 26 2.96 -19.07 1.72
C PRO A 26 1.55 -18.61 2.05
N ALA A 27 1.22 -17.33 1.83
CA ALA A 27 -0.09 -16.75 2.13
C ALA A 27 -1.20 -17.39 1.28
N LEU A 28 -0.99 -17.49 -0.03
CA LEU A 28 -1.96 -18.08 -0.94
C LEU A 28 -1.98 -19.60 -0.87
N GLY A 29 -0.81 -20.21 -0.66
CA GLY A 29 -0.70 -21.66 -0.50
C GLY A 29 -1.47 -22.19 0.70
N ALA A 30 -1.42 -21.50 1.83
CA ALA A 30 -2.17 -21.83 3.01
C ALA A 30 -3.68 -21.76 2.78
N ALA A 31 -4.12 -20.86 1.93
CA ALA A 31 -5.54 -20.72 1.57
C ALA A 31 -5.97 -21.68 0.46
N GLY A 32 -5.04 -22.40 -0.17
CA GLY A 32 -5.33 -23.34 -1.25
C GLY A 32 -5.63 -22.69 -2.60
N CYS A 33 -5.25 -21.42 -2.79
CA CYS A 33 -5.46 -20.69 -4.04
C CYS A 33 -4.35 -20.98 -5.06
N ASN A 34 -4.67 -20.74 -6.34
CA ASN A 34 -3.69 -20.85 -7.42
C ASN A 34 -2.78 -19.62 -7.43
N ILE A 35 -1.54 -19.80 -6.94
CA ILE A 35 -0.56 -18.74 -6.79
C ILE A 35 -0.15 -18.15 -8.15
N MET A 36 0.09 -18.99 -9.15
CA MET A 36 0.53 -18.57 -10.48
C MET A 36 -0.53 -17.73 -11.18
N GLU A 37 -1.79 -18.12 -11.08
CA GLU A 37 -2.91 -17.38 -11.64
C GLU A 37 -3.06 -16.01 -11.02
N PHE A 38 -2.94 -15.94 -9.69
CA PHE A 38 -2.95 -14.66 -8.96
C PHE A 38 -1.82 -13.75 -9.43
N CYS A 39 -0.59 -14.26 -9.49
CA CYS A 39 0.57 -13.47 -9.92
C CYS A 39 0.37 -12.91 -11.33
N LYS A 40 -0.13 -13.74 -12.25
CA LYS A 40 -0.40 -13.34 -13.63
C LYS A 40 -1.45 -12.23 -13.71
N GLN A 41 -2.56 -12.39 -13.02
CA GLN A 41 -3.66 -11.40 -13.01
C GLN A 41 -3.21 -10.10 -12.34
N PHE A 42 -2.52 -10.17 -11.20
CA PHE A 42 -2.01 -9.01 -10.49
C PHE A 42 -1.01 -8.23 -11.33
N ASN A 43 -0.04 -8.92 -11.92
CA ASN A 43 0.97 -8.27 -12.77
C ASN A 43 0.32 -7.57 -13.97
N ALA A 44 -0.66 -8.19 -14.61
CA ALA A 44 -1.40 -7.57 -15.71
C ALA A 44 -2.18 -6.33 -15.27
N ALA A 45 -2.82 -6.39 -14.09
CA ALA A 45 -3.61 -5.28 -13.56
C ALA A 45 -2.75 -4.10 -13.08
N THR A 46 -1.53 -4.35 -12.62
CA THR A 46 -0.65 -3.33 -12.01
C THR A 46 0.53 -2.94 -12.88
N GLN A 47 0.63 -3.43 -14.11
CA GLN A 47 1.75 -3.16 -15.00
C GLN A 47 1.98 -1.66 -15.24
N ALA A 48 0.90 -0.88 -15.35
CA ALA A 48 0.96 0.57 -15.53
C ALA A 48 1.54 1.32 -14.32
N GLN A 49 1.53 0.70 -13.14
CA GLN A 49 2.00 1.29 -11.88
C GLN A 49 3.32 0.66 -11.41
N SER A 50 4.06 0.06 -12.32
CA SER A 50 5.34 -0.58 -12.03
C SER A 50 6.29 0.34 -11.25
N GLY A 51 7.01 -0.23 -10.29
CA GLY A 51 7.92 0.52 -9.42
C GLY A 51 7.30 1.05 -8.14
N THR A 52 6.01 0.83 -7.92
CA THR A 52 5.31 1.24 -6.70
C THR A 52 4.79 0.02 -5.95
N VAL A 53 4.84 0.04 -4.62
CA VAL A 53 4.24 -1.02 -3.80
C VAL A 53 2.73 -0.78 -3.75
N ILE A 54 1.96 -1.83 -4.03
CA ILE A 54 0.50 -1.77 -4.05
C ILE A 54 -0.07 -2.70 -2.99
N PRO A 55 -0.90 -2.19 -2.06
CA PRO A 55 -1.64 -3.04 -1.15
C PRO A 55 -2.73 -3.78 -1.92
N VAL A 56 -2.86 -5.07 -1.65
CA VAL A 56 -3.90 -5.89 -2.25
C VAL A 56 -4.67 -6.63 -1.16
N VAL A 57 -5.98 -6.67 -1.30
CA VAL A 57 -6.87 -7.46 -0.45
C VAL A 57 -7.42 -8.59 -1.29
N ILE A 58 -7.10 -9.82 -0.91
CA ILE A 58 -7.53 -11.03 -1.62
C ILE A 58 -8.65 -11.69 -0.81
N THR A 59 -9.80 -11.87 -1.42
CA THR A 59 -10.92 -12.59 -0.83
C THR A 59 -10.91 -14.02 -1.34
N VAL A 60 -10.82 -14.99 -0.43
CA VAL A 60 -10.78 -16.41 -0.76
C VAL A 60 -12.15 -17.02 -0.48
N TYR A 61 -12.67 -17.78 -1.43
CA TYR A 61 -13.96 -18.44 -1.33
C TYR A 61 -13.82 -19.94 -1.03
N GLN A 62 -14.91 -20.55 -0.59
CA GLN A 62 -14.95 -21.96 -0.20
C GLN A 62 -14.57 -22.91 -1.35
N ASP A 63 -14.83 -22.54 -2.59
CA ASP A 63 -14.50 -23.32 -3.80
C ASP A 63 -13.04 -23.13 -4.24
N ARG A 64 -12.19 -22.50 -3.43
CA ARG A 64 -10.80 -22.16 -3.71
C ARG A 64 -10.61 -21.10 -4.78
N SER A 65 -11.68 -20.48 -5.25
CA SER A 65 -11.58 -19.29 -6.10
C SER A 65 -11.21 -18.08 -5.25
N PHE A 66 -10.73 -17.04 -5.91
CA PHE A 66 -10.36 -15.79 -5.23
C PHE A 66 -10.75 -14.58 -6.08
N THR A 67 -10.94 -13.47 -5.40
CA THR A 67 -11.00 -12.15 -6.02
C THR A 67 -10.04 -11.24 -5.29
N PHE A 68 -9.52 -10.24 -5.98
CA PHE A 68 -8.59 -9.30 -5.35
C PHE A 68 -8.94 -7.86 -5.72
N ILE A 69 -8.63 -6.94 -4.82
CA ILE A 69 -8.79 -5.51 -5.00
C ILE A 69 -7.45 -4.86 -4.74
N CYS A 70 -6.95 -4.09 -5.72
CA CYS A 70 -5.74 -3.29 -5.57
C CYS A 70 -6.13 -1.91 -5.03
N LYS A 71 -5.44 -1.48 -3.98
CA LYS A 71 -5.63 -0.15 -3.38
C LYS A 71 -4.52 0.79 -3.81
N SER A 72 -4.65 2.07 -3.48
CA SER A 72 -3.58 3.05 -3.71
C SER A 72 -2.33 2.71 -2.88
N PRO A 73 -1.13 3.15 -3.31
CA PRO A 73 0.11 2.85 -2.59
C PRO A 73 0.03 3.25 -1.11
N PRO A 74 0.71 2.53 -0.19
CA PRO A 74 0.71 2.89 1.22
C PRO A 74 1.25 4.30 1.44
N ALA A 75 0.69 5.02 2.41
CA ALA A 75 1.12 6.38 2.73
C ALA A 75 2.62 6.46 3.02
N ALA A 76 3.15 5.49 3.75
CA ALA A 76 4.59 5.43 4.06
C ALA A 76 5.47 5.38 2.81
N VAL A 77 5.08 4.60 1.81
CA VAL A 77 5.82 4.49 0.54
C VAL A 77 5.77 5.82 -0.23
N LEU A 78 4.61 6.45 -0.29
CA LEU A 78 4.45 7.75 -0.95
C LEU A 78 5.25 8.85 -0.26
N ILE A 79 5.26 8.87 1.07
CA ILE A 79 6.03 9.84 1.86
C ILE A 79 7.53 9.65 1.63
N LYS A 80 8.03 8.42 1.67
CA LYS A 80 9.45 8.14 1.39
C LYS A 80 9.85 8.58 -0.01
N LYS A 81 9.01 8.32 -0.99
CA LYS A 81 9.25 8.72 -2.38
C LYS A 81 9.28 10.25 -2.52
N ALA A 82 8.33 10.96 -1.91
CA ALA A 82 8.25 12.41 -1.94
C ALA A 82 9.44 13.07 -1.23
N ALA A 83 9.89 12.50 -0.11
CA ALA A 83 11.05 12.98 0.65
C ALA A 83 12.40 12.53 0.07
N GLY A 84 12.39 11.64 -0.93
CA GLY A 84 13.62 11.10 -1.54
C GLY A 84 14.39 10.16 -0.64
N LEU A 85 13.73 9.46 0.27
CA LEU A 85 14.35 8.57 1.25
C LEU A 85 14.10 7.09 0.91
N ALA A 86 15.12 6.26 1.17
CA ALA A 86 15.00 4.81 1.04
C ALA A 86 14.27 4.19 2.24
N SER A 87 14.45 4.77 3.43
CA SER A 87 13.79 4.30 4.65
C SER A 87 13.54 5.45 5.62
N GLY A 88 12.60 5.25 6.54
CA GLY A 88 12.35 6.20 7.62
C GLY A 88 13.43 6.16 8.70
N ALA A 89 13.28 6.99 9.74
CA ALA A 89 14.20 7.03 10.86
C ALA A 89 14.13 5.75 11.69
N LYS A 90 15.28 5.31 12.21
CA LYS A 90 15.32 4.14 13.12
C LYS A 90 14.68 4.45 14.46
N LYS A 91 14.82 5.69 14.93
CA LYS A 91 14.25 6.18 16.19
C LYS A 91 13.41 7.42 15.93
N PRO A 92 12.17 7.27 15.46
CA PRO A 92 11.28 8.41 15.23
C PRO A 92 11.07 9.20 16.54
N GLY A 93 11.06 10.52 16.43
CA GLY A 93 10.96 11.41 17.59
C GLY A 93 12.31 11.88 18.12
N SER A 94 13.35 11.06 18.04
CA SER A 94 14.71 11.42 18.42
C SER A 94 15.58 11.78 17.22
N GLU A 95 15.37 11.09 16.10
CA GLU A 95 16.11 11.28 14.85
C GLU A 95 15.17 11.75 13.76
N LYS A 96 15.64 12.67 12.94
CA LYS A 96 14.92 13.13 11.73
C LYS A 96 15.57 12.50 10.50
N ALA A 97 14.79 11.73 9.73
CA ALA A 97 15.28 11.10 8.50
C ALA A 97 15.27 12.05 7.31
N GLY A 98 14.35 13.02 7.29
CA GLY A 98 14.20 13.96 6.19
C GLY A 98 13.07 14.94 6.43
N LYS A 99 12.72 15.65 5.36
CA LYS A 99 11.65 16.66 5.39
C LYS A 99 10.70 16.45 4.21
N ILE A 100 9.45 16.82 4.41
CA ILE A 100 8.41 16.81 3.37
C ILE A 100 7.63 18.13 3.44
N THR A 101 7.28 18.69 2.29
CA THR A 101 6.52 19.93 2.21
C THR A 101 5.01 19.64 2.25
N ARG A 102 4.22 20.64 2.61
CA ARG A 102 2.76 20.53 2.59
C ARG A 102 2.21 20.32 1.18
N GLU A 103 2.85 20.86 0.17
CA GLU A 103 2.46 20.63 -1.22
C GLU A 103 2.63 19.16 -1.61
N GLN A 104 3.75 18.55 -1.21
CA GLN A 104 3.98 17.12 -1.42
C GLN A 104 2.94 16.27 -0.68
N ILE A 105 2.56 16.67 0.54
CA ILE A 105 1.49 16.00 1.30
C ILE A 105 0.15 16.12 0.56
N ARG A 106 -0.15 17.26 -0.01
CA ARG A 106 -1.37 17.47 -0.80
C ARG A 106 -1.42 16.56 -2.02
N GLU A 107 -0.30 16.39 -2.72
CA GLU A 107 -0.19 15.44 -3.84
C GLU A 107 -0.46 13.99 -3.38
N ILE A 108 0.09 13.60 -2.24
CA ILE A 108 -0.16 12.28 -1.65
C ILE A 108 -1.64 12.09 -1.32
N VAL A 109 -2.27 13.10 -0.76
CA VAL A 109 -3.71 13.09 -0.46
C VAL A 109 -4.55 12.87 -1.73
N GLN A 110 -4.19 13.52 -2.85
CA GLN A 110 -4.87 13.32 -4.12
C GLN A 110 -4.76 11.88 -4.61
N ILE A 111 -3.59 11.27 -4.47
CA ILE A 111 -3.36 9.87 -4.86
C ILE A 111 -4.19 8.91 -4.01
N LYS A 112 -4.30 9.18 -2.70
CA LYS A 112 -5.00 8.30 -1.75
C LYS A 112 -6.45 8.70 -1.49
N ARG A 113 -7.00 9.63 -2.21
CA ARG A 113 -8.33 10.18 -1.92
C ARG A 113 -9.43 9.12 -1.81
N GLU A 114 -9.37 8.09 -2.62
CA GLU A 114 -10.35 6.99 -2.61
C GLU A 114 -10.25 6.11 -1.36
N ASP A 115 -9.07 6.00 -0.77
CA ASP A 115 -8.81 5.13 0.37
C ASP A 115 -8.89 5.84 1.72
N VAL A 116 -8.86 7.18 1.73
CA VAL A 116 -8.86 7.97 2.95
C VAL A 116 -10.28 8.36 3.35
N ASN A 117 -10.65 8.05 4.59
CA ASN A 117 -11.93 8.40 5.17
C ASN A 117 -11.83 9.74 5.92
N ALA A 118 -11.61 10.83 5.18
CA ALA A 118 -11.52 12.17 5.72
C ALA A 118 -12.65 13.06 5.15
N ARG A 119 -13.16 13.96 5.98
CA ARG A 119 -14.24 14.86 5.59
C ARG A 119 -13.78 16.01 4.70
N SER A 120 -12.52 16.38 4.80
CA SER A 120 -11.93 17.48 4.05
C SER A 120 -10.51 17.17 3.63
N GLU A 121 -9.98 17.93 2.68
CA GLU A 121 -8.58 17.82 2.25
C GLU A 121 -7.61 18.08 3.41
N GLU A 122 -7.91 19.09 4.25
CA GLU A 122 -7.08 19.41 5.42
C GLU A 122 -7.04 18.26 6.42
N ALA A 123 -8.17 17.60 6.67
CA ALA A 123 -8.22 16.43 7.55
C ALA A 123 -7.40 15.28 6.99
N ALA A 124 -7.47 15.05 5.67
CA ALA A 124 -6.65 14.04 5.00
C ALA A 124 -5.16 14.38 5.10
N MET A 125 -4.79 15.65 4.92
CA MET A 125 -3.41 16.11 5.08
C MET A 125 -2.87 15.83 6.48
N ARG A 126 -3.68 16.05 7.52
CA ARG A 126 -3.29 15.76 8.91
C ARG A 126 -3.02 14.29 9.15
N ILE A 127 -3.77 13.40 8.50
CA ILE A 127 -3.55 11.94 8.56
C ILE A 127 -2.17 11.61 8.01
N ILE A 128 -1.83 12.16 6.84
CA ILE A 128 -0.54 11.92 6.20
C ILE A 128 0.60 12.57 7.00
N GLU A 129 0.40 13.77 7.54
CA GLU A 129 1.37 14.43 8.42
C GLU A 129 1.69 13.57 9.66
N GLY A 130 0.67 12.97 10.26
CA GLY A 130 0.86 12.05 11.40
C GLY A 130 1.68 10.84 11.03
N THR A 131 1.44 10.25 9.87
CA THR A 131 2.25 9.14 9.34
C THR A 131 3.70 9.57 9.12
N ALA A 132 3.93 10.75 8.52
CA ALA A 132 5.27 11.28 8.30
C ALA A 132 6.03 11.48 9.62
N ARG A 133 5.37 12.02 10.64
CA ARG A 133 5.97 12.17 11.97
C ARG A 133 6.35 10.83 12.58
N SER A 134 5.51 9.81 12.44
CA SER A 134 5.80 8.47 12.93
C SER A 134 7.01 7.84 12.25
N MET A 135 7.35 8.31 11.05
CA MET A 135 8.53 7.87 10.29
C MET A 135 9.78 8.70 10.58
N GLY A 136 9.69 9.72 11.42
CA GLY A 136 10.77 10.63 11.69
C GLY A 136 11.01 11.67 10.60
N ILE A 137 9.99 11.98 9.81
CA ILE A 137 10.03 12.96 8.72
C ILE A 137 9.37 14.25 9.21
N GLU A 138 10.08 15.37 9.06
CA GLU A 138 9.56 16.69 9.46
C GLU A 138 8.68 17.27 8.35
N VAL A 139 7.54 17.81 8.74
CA VAL A 139 6.63 18.51 7.81
C VAL A 139 6.96 20.00 7.84
N VAL A 140 7.24 20.58 6.68
CA VAL A 140 7.57 21.99 6.51
C VAL A 140 6.57 22.67 5.55
N ASP A 141 6.41 24.00 5.67
CA ASP A 141 5.40 24.72 4.89
C ASP A 141 5.82 25.01 3.45
N ALA A 142 7.10 24.92 3.18
CA ALA A 142 7.60 25.20 1.82
C ALA A 142 8.71 24.27 1.42
#